data_49969793480d954d262379ab749b3312
#
_entry.id   49969793480d954d262379ab749b3312
#
_cell.length_a   1.000
_cell.length_b   1.000
_cell.length_c   1.000
_cell.angle_alpha   90.00
_cell.angle_beta   90.00
_cell.angle_gamma   90.00
#
_symmetry.space_group_name_H-M   'P 1'
#
loop_
_entity.id
_entity.type
_entity.pdbx_description
1 polymer ?
#
loop_
_entity_poly.entity_id
_entity_poly.type
_entity_poly.pdbx_seq_one_letter_code
_entity_poly.pdbx_strand_id
1 'polypeptide(L)'
;GELAIVTGAIRDEGTSLHYIPADFPAVAHYEVVQALRKAATAKGLAHRVGISQSKDSFYGEVEPEHSGVTQRLLDRWKAWEIGGAICSEMEASTLFIVASMLRVRAGGIMVMHGEGELGSLEPLIETAVLAVRELIKGDQNA
;
A
#
# COMPACT_ATOMS: atom_id res chain seq x y z
N GLY A 1 -13.27 -3.50 -8.63
CA GLY A 1 -12.13 -4.01 -7.88
C GLY A 1 -12.34 -3.84 -6.39
N GLU A 2 -11.79 -4.74 -5.61
CA GLU A 2 -11.75 -4.62 -4.15
C GLU A 2 -10.68 -3.59 -3.75
N LEU A 3 -10.90 -2.81 -2.69
CA LEU A 3 -9.90 -1.86 -2.21
C LEU A 3 -8.91 -2.52 -1.24
N ALA A 4 -7.62 -2.21 -1.37
CA ALA A 4 -6.60 -2.50 -0.38
C ALA A 4 -6.29 -1.24 0.43
N ILE A 5 -6.47 -1.31 1.75
CA ILE A 5 -6.08 -0.27 2.70
C ILE A 5 -4.83 -0.75 3.41
N VAL A 6 -3.72 -0.05 3.23
CA VAL A 6 -2.40 -0.52 3.61
C VAL A 6 -2.02 -0.06 5.02
N THR A 7 -1.69 -1.00 5.89
CA THR A 7 -1.21 -0.75 7.26
C THR A 7 0.30 -0.63 7.35
N GLY A 8 1.00 -1.22 6.40
CA GLY A 8 2.45 -1.20 6.28
C GLY A 8 2.86 -1.82 4.96
N ALA A 9 4.10 -1.66 4.58
CA ALA A 9 4.62 -2.17 3.32
C ALA A 9 5.92 -2.94 3.50
N ILE A 10 6.04 -4.05 2.79
CA ILE A 10 7.30 -4.78 2.65
C ILE A 10 8.23 -3.92 1.79
N ARG A 11 9.41 -3.59 2.33
CA ARG A 11 10.43 -2.78 1.67
C ARG A 11 11.24 -3.63 0.69
N ASP A 12 10.58 -4.10 -0.39
CA ASP A 12 11.17 -4.92 -1.43
C ASP A 12 11.71 -4.06 -2.60
N GLU A 13 12.21 -2.88 -2.26
CA GLU A 13 12.70 -1.85 -3.15
C GLU A 13 13.97 -1.19 -2.58
N GLY A 14 14.70 -0.46 -3.41
CA GLY A 14 15.95 0.17 -3.03
C GLY A 14 15.84 1.63 -2.59
N THR A 15 14.78 2.34 -2.98
CA THR A 15 14.65 3.80 -2.78
C THR A 15 14.60 4.17 -1.31
N SER A 16 13.81 3.48 -0.49
CA SER A 16 13.67 3.80 0.94
C SER A 16 14.96 3.59 1.74
N LEU A 17 15.89 2.77 1.23
CA LEU A 17 17.20 2.54 1.87
C LEU A 17 18.10 3.78 1.87
N HIS A 18 17.83 4.75 0.99
CA HIS A 18 18.55 6.03 0.94
C HIS A 18 18.12 7.00 2.05
N TYR A 19 17.06 6.67 2.78
CA TYR A 19 16.48 7.53 3.83
C TYR A 19 16.68 6.97 5.24
N ILE A 20 16.34 5.70 5.46
CA ILE A 20 16.44 5.03 6.77
C ILE A 20 16.90 3.58 6.54
N PRO A 21 17.73 2.98 7.44
CA PRO A 21 18.15 1.59 7.36
C PRO A 21 16.98 0.60 7.19
N ALA A 22 17.26 -0.54 6.57
CA ALA A 22 16.26 -1.57 6.21
C ALA A 22 15.44 -2.09 7.39
N ASP A 23 16.04 -2.11 8.59
CA ASP A 23 15.39 -2.61 9.81
C ASP A 23 14.22 -1.72 10.30
N PHE A 24 14.16 -0.45 9.83
CA PHE A 24 13.06 0.44 10.19
C PHE A 24 11.80 0.07 9.40
N PRO A 25 10.67 -0.19 10.07
CA PRO A 25 9.45 -0.65 9.39
C PRO A 25 8.77 0.48 8.59
N ALA A 26 8.31 0.16 7.40
CA ALA A 26 7.46 1.06 6.61
C ALA A 26 6.00 0.89 7.06
N VAL A 27 5.49 1.78 7.91
CA VAL A 27 4.15 1.70 8.49
C VAL A 27 3.32 2.93 8.14
N ALA A 28 2.05 2.69 7.83
CA ALA A 28 1.07 3.76 7.65
C ALA A 28 0.67 4.38 9.00
N HIS A 29 0.27 5.64 8.98
CA HIS A 29 -0.25 6.30 10.17
C HIS A 29 -1.62 5.72 10.56
N TYR A 30 -1.76 5.33 11.82
CA TYR A 30 -2.96 4.65 12.33
C TYR A 30 -4.27 5.41 12.05
N GLU A 31 -4.30 6.72 12.28
CA GLU A 31 -5.50 7.54 12.03
C GLU A 31 -5.89 7.57 10.55
N VAL A 32 -4.90 7.57 9.63
CA VAL A 32 -5.16 7.53 8.19
C VAL A 32 -5.78 6.19 7.80
N VAL A 33 -5.22 5.09 8.30
CA VAL A 33 -5.77 3.75 8.07
C VAL A 33 -7.22 3.66 8.58
N GLN A 34 -7.48 4.18 9.79
CA GLN A 34 -8.84 4.20 10.34
C GLN A 34 -9.82 5.04 9.51
N ALA A 35 -9.39 6.23 9.05
CA ALA A 35 -10.22 7.12 8.24
C ALA A 35 -10.57 6.46 6.90
N LEU A 36 -9.59 5.85 6.23
CA LEU A 36 -9.80 5.12 4.98
C LEU A 36 -10.77 3.94 5.16
N ARG A 37 -10.58 3.14 6.21
CA ARG A 37 -11.47 2.01 6.51
C ARG A 37 -12.90 2.48 6.78
N LYS A 38 -13.08 3.52 7.59
CA LYS A 38 -14.40 4.10 7.88
C LYS A 38 -15.08 4.60 6.60
N ALA A 39 -14.32 5.30 5.74
CA ALA A 39 -14.82 5.80 4.47
C ALA A 39 -15.26 4.68 3.53
N ALA A 40 -14.44 3.63 3.35
CA ALA A 40 -14.78 2.47 2.53
C ALA A 40 -16.03 1.75 3.05
N THR A 41 -16.11 1.54 4.38
CA THR A 41 -17.28 0.93 5.03
C THR A 41 -18.55 1.76 4.83
N ALA A 42 -18.47 3.09 5.02
CA ALA A 42 -19.61 3.98 4.85
C ALA A 42 -20.15 4.00 3.41
N LYS A 43 -19.29 3.77 2.42
CA LYS A 43 -19.66 3.63 1.01
C LYS A 43 -20.09 2.22 0.62
N GLY A 44 -20.06 1.25 1.53
CA GLY A 44 -20.39 -0.14 1.23
C GLY A 44 -19.43 -0.83 0.26
N LEU A 45 -18.17 -0.34 0.17
CA LEU A 45 -17.17 -0.88 -0.75
C LEU A 45 -16.44 -2.08 -0.12
N ALA A 46 -16.27 -3.14 -0.94
CA ALA A 46 -15.45 -4.28 -0.55
C ALA A 46 -14.00 -3.82 -0.36
N HIS A 47 -13.40 -4.16 0.77
CA HIS A 47 -12.03 -3.77 1.07
C HIS A 47 -11.33 -4.76 1.99
N ARG A 48 -10.01 -4.86 1.82
CA ARG A 48 -9.09 -5.54 2.76
C ARG A 48 -8.19 -4.52 3.43
N VAL A 49 -7.77 -4.85 4.65
CA VAL A 49 -6.81 -4.07 5.43
C VAL A 49 -5.63 -4.97 5.72
N GLY A 50 -4.42 -4.55 5.34
CA GLY A 50 -3.25 -5.40 5.51
C GLY A 50 -1.96 -4.80 4.99
N ILE A 51 -0.97 -5.65 4.76
CA ILE A 51 0.37 -5.26 4.33
C ILE A 51 0.46 -5.37 2.80
N SER A 52 1.04 -4.36 2.14
CA SER A 52 1.43 -4.42 0.74
C SER A 52 2.88 -4.89 0.57
N GLN A 53 3.27 -5.19 -0.65
CA GLN A 53 4.67 -5.32 -1.03
C GLN A 53 4.99 -4.21 -2.03
N SER A 54 5.97 -3.36 -1.69
CA SER A 54 6.50 -2.35 -2.60
C SER A 54 7.72 -2.89 -3.31
N LYS A 55 7.67 -2.93 -4.65
CA LYS A 55 8.73 -3.47 -5.52
C LYS A 55 9.36 -2.39 -6.39
N ASP A 56 10.55 -2.65 -6.90
CA ASP A 56 11.24 -1.78 -7.86
C ASP A 56 10.86 -2.06 -9.31
N SER A 57 10.47 -3.30 -9.62
CA SER A 57 10.25 -3.72 -10.99
C SER A 57 8.88 -4.34 -11.19
N PHE A 58 8.05 -3.69 -12.03
CA PHE A 58 6.78 -4.25 -12.47
C PHE A 58 6.99 -5.54 -13.27
N TYR A 59 7.91 -5.52 -14.24
CA TYR A 59 8.17 -6.69 -15.09
C TYR A 59 8.86 -7.84 -14.35
N GLY A 60 9.59 -7.56 -13.26
CA GLY A 60 10.12 -8.61 -12.38
C GLY A 60 9.03 -9.45 -11.72
N GLU A 61 7.81 -8.90 -11.61
CA GLU A 61 6.64 -9.64 -11.10
C GLU A 61 5.84 -10.31 -12.20
N VAL A 62 5.48 -9.57 -13.26
CA VAL A 62 4.53 -10.06 -14.29
C VAL A 62 5.19 -10.96 -15.33
N GLU A 63 6.50 -10.83 -15.51
CA GLU A 63 7.29 -11.59 -16.49
C GLU A 63 8.61 -12.08 -15.86
N PRO A 64 8.58 -12.79 -14.71
CA PRO A 64 9.80 -13.16 -14.00
C PRO A 64 10.73 -14.09 -14.80
N GLU A 65 10.20 -14.82 -15.77
CA GLU A 65 10.95 -15.70 -16.67
C GLU A 65 11.96 -14.96 -17.56
N HIS A 66 11.73 -13.67 -17.81
CA HIS A 66 12.67 -12.83 -18.56
C HIS A 66 13.80 -12.26 -17.69
N SER A 67 13.80 -12.59 -16.39
CA SER A 67 14.84 -12.15 -15.45
C SER A 67 15.96 -13.18 -15.31
N GLY A 68 17.21 -12.71 -15.18
CA GLY A 68 18.35 -13.55 -14.83
C GLY A 68 18.30 -14.13 -13.41
N VAL A 69 17.31 -13.71 -12.58
CA VAL A 69 17.11 -14.14 -11.18
C VAL A 69 15.70 -14.67 -10.93
N THR A 70 15.09 -15.27 -11.93
CA THR A 70 13.70 -15.77 -11.92
C THR A 70 13.34 -16.50 -10.65
N GLN A 71 14.11 -17.55 -10.28
CA GLN A 71 13.80 -18.36 -9.11
C GLN A 71 13.80 -17.55 -7.81
N ARG A 72 14.74 -16.62 -7.67
CA ARG A 72 14.81 -15.73 -6.49
C ARG A 72 13.56 -14.82 -6.40
N LEU A 73 13.06 -14.32 -7.53
CA LEU A 73 11.83 -13.52 -7.57
C LEU A 73 10.62 -14.35 -7.13
N LEU A 74 10.44 -15.53 -7.70
CA LEU A 74 9.35 -16.43 -7.37
C LEU A 74 9.37 -16.87 -5.89
N ASP A 75 10.54 -17.22 -5.36
CA ASP A 75 10.70 -17.61 -3.95
C ASP A 75 10.34 -16.46 -3.00
N ARG A 76 10.73 -15.21 -3.33
CA ARG A 76 10.37 -14.03 -2.56
C ARG A 76 8.87 -13.79 -2.58
N TRP A 77 8.25 -13.83 -3.76
CA TRP A 77 6.80 -13.70 -3.92
C TRP A 77 6.06 -14.70 -3.05
N LYS A 78 6.47 -15.96 -3.12
CA LYS A 78 5.88 -17.02 -2.30
C LYS A 78 6.01 -16.74 -0.80
N ALA A 79 7.14 -16.21 -0.37
CA ALA A 79 7.34 -15.83 1.04
C ALA A 79 6.39 -14.70 1.46
N TRP A 80 6.19 -13.68 0.61
CA TRP A 80 5.27 -12.58 0.89
C TRP A 80 3.80 -13.02 0.96
N GLU A 81 3.38 -13.89 0.05
CA GLU A 81 2.05 -14.51 0.10
C GLU A 81 1.82 -15.30 1.38
N ILE A 82 2.78 -16.14 1.76
CA ILE A 82 2.73 -16.91 3.03
C ILE A 82 2.68 -15.96 4.23
N GLY A 83 3.39 -14.84 4.17
CA GLY A 83 3.36 -13.79 5.19
C GLY A 83 2.07 -12.98 5.24
N GLY A 84 1.15 -13.17 4.28
CA GLY A 84 -0.15 -12.52 4.25
C GLY A 84 -0.15 -11.12 3.61
N ALA A 85 0.78 -10.81 2.72
CA ALA A 85 0.70 -9.62 1.89
C ALA A 85 -0.58 -9.65 1.05
N ILE A 86 -1.34 -8.55 1.05
CA ILE A 86 -2.66 -8.50 0.40
C ILE A 86 -2.62 -7.96 -1.02
N CYS A 87 -1.58 -7.23 -1.38
CA CYS A 87 -1.36 -6.67 -2.71
C CYS A 87 0.10 -6.32 -2.94
N SER A 88 0.43 -6.06 -4.19
CA SER A 88 1.71 -5.53 -4.64
C SER A 88 1.52 -4.16 -5.29
N GLU A 89 2.49 -3.26 -5.07
CA GLU A 89 2.53 -1.90 -5.59
C GLU A 89 3.99 -1.42 -5.64
N MET A 90 4.25 -0.14 -5.86
CA MET A 90 5.62 0.36 -6.11
C MET A 90 6.01 1.58 -5.26
N GLU A 91 5.15 2.11 -4.39
CA GLU A 91 5.35 3.43 -3.75
C GLU A 91 5.22 3.44 -2.22
N ALA A 92 4.37 2.60 -1.63
CA ALA A 92 3.93 2.74 -0.25
C ALA A 92 5.08 2.69 0.76
N SER A 93 6.06 1.80 0.57
CA SER A 93 7.17 1.70 1.52
C SER A 93 7.98 2.98 1.61
N THR A 94 8.36 3.55 0.46
CA THR A 94 9.10 4.81 0.41
C THR A 94 8.27 5.97 0.95
N LEU A 95 6.98 6.04 0.60
CA LEU A 95 6.05 7.04 1.12
C LEU A 95 6.01 7.01 2.66
N PHE A 96 5.85 5.83 3.25
CA PHE A 96 5.75 5.69 4.72
C PHE A 96 7.08 6.02 5.42
N ILE A 97 8.20 5.64 4.83
CA ILE A 97 9.54 5.96 5.36
C ILE A 97 9.77 7.48 5.36
N VAL A 98 9.51 8.14 4.24
CA VAL A 98 9.70 9.60 4.12
C VAL A 98 8.73 10.35 5.06
N ALA A 99 7.47 9.92 5.13
CA ALA A 99 6.50 10.50 6.04
C ALA A 99 6.93 10.36 7.52
N SER A 100 7.49 9.21 7.90
CA SER A 100 8.03 8.99 9.25
C SER A 100 9.17 9.96 9.57
N MET A 101 10.10 10.19 8.63
CA MET A 101 11.19 11.17 8.81
C MET A 101 10.67 12.60 8.97
N LEU A 102 9.68 12.97 8.18
CA LEU A 102 9.07 14.30 8.20
C LEU A 102 8.07 14.49 9.34
N ARG A 103 7.78 13.43 10.11
CA ARG A 103 6.79 13.44 11.20
C ARG A 103 5.40 13.86 10.72
N VAL A 104 5.03 13.44 9.52
CA VAL A 104 3.69 13.66 8.94
C VAL A 104 2.92 12.36 8.78
N ARG A 105 1.60 12.45 8.70
CA ARG A 105 0.73 11.29 8.52
C ARG A 105 0.69 10.87 7.06
N ALA A 106 0.84 9.58 6.79
CA ALA A 106 0.66 8.98 5.48
C ALA A 106 -0.15 7.69 5.58
N GLY A 107 -0.82 7.34 4.52
CA GLY A 107 -1.54 6.08 4.34
C GLY A 107 -1.60 5.69 2.88
N GLY A 108 -2.05 4.48 2.59
CA GLY A 108 -2.18 3.95 1.24
C GLY A 108 -3.53 3.28 1.03
N ILE A 109 -4.13 3.55 -0.12
CA ILE A 109 -5.32 2.88 -0.61
C ILE A 109 -5.16 2.60 -2.10
N MET A 110 -5.39 1.36 -2.52
CA MET A 110 -5.25 0.90 -3.90
C MET A 110 -6.50 0.16 -4.34
N VAL A 111 -6.75 0.12 -5.64
CA VAL A 111 -7.68 -0.84 -6.24
C VAL A 111 -6.90 -2.10 -6.57
N MET A 112 -7.33 -3.21 -6.01
CA MET A 112 -6.81 -4.52 -6.40
C MET A 112 -7.49 -4.97 -7.67
N HIS A 113 -6.72 -5.31 -8.67
CA HIS A 113 -7.18 -5.97 -9.88
C HIS A 113 -6.26 -7.14 -10.21
N GLY A 114 -6.84 -8.24 -10.68
CA GLY A 114 -6.11 -9.36 -11.24
C GLY A 114 -5.90 -9.19 -12.74
N GLU A 115 -5.83 -10.30 -13.47
CA GLU A 115 -5.83 -10.29 -14.92
C GLU A 115 -7.16 -9.72 -15.43
N GLY A 116 -7.10 -8.68 -16.24
CA GLY A 116 -8.28 -8.03 -16.82
C GLY A 116 -8.19 -6.50 -16.89
N GLU A 117 -9.27 -5.86 -17.30
CA GLU A 117 -9.33 -4.41 -17.39
C GLU A 117 -9.44 -3.77 -16.00
N LEU A 118 -8.71 -2.69 -15.83
CA LEU A 118 -8.83 -1.82 -14.66
C LEU A 118 -10.24 -1.22 -14.66
N GLY A 119 -11.00 -1.47 -13.60
CA GLY A 119 -12.31 -0.85 -13.40
C GLY A 119 -12.20 0.65 -13.12
N SER A 120 -13.35 1.30 -12.86
CA SER A 120 -13.38 2.71 -12.50
C SER A 120 -12.55 2.99 -11.23
N LEU A 121 -11.72 4.02 -11.28
CA LEU A 121 -10.98 4.53 -10.12
C LEU A 121 -11.82 5.47 -9.22
N GLU A 122 -13.01 5.85 -9.66
CA GLU A 122 -13.88 6.80 -8.94
C GLU A 122 -14.19 6.36 -7.50
N PRO A 123 -14.54 5.09 -7.21
CA PRO A 123 -14.78 4.65 -5.83
C PRO A 123 -13.56 4.81 -4.92
N LEU A 124 -12.35 4.56 -5.45
CA LEU A 124 -11.08 4.77 -4.71
C LEU A 124 -10.88 6.25 -4.39
N ILE A 125 -11.00 7.11 -5.41
CA ILE A 125 -10.78 8.56 -5.28
C ILE A 125 -11.77 9.16 -4.27
N GLU A 126 -13.05 8.84 -4.39
CA GLU A 126 -14.08 9.31 -3.45
C GLU A 126 -13.83 8.82 -2.02
N THR A 127 -13.39 7.59 -1.84
CA THR A 127 -13.04 7.04 -0.52
C THR A 127 -11.86 7.80 0.09
N ALA A 128 -10.82 8.07 -0.70
CA ALA A 128 -9.66 8.83 -0.24
C ALA A 128 -10.05 10.27 0.15
N VAL A 129 -10.86 10.94 -0.67
CA VAL A 129 -11.37 12.30 -0.38
C VAL A 129 -12.19 12.32 0.91
N LEU A 130 -13.10 11.35 1.09
CA LEU A 130 -13.90 11.25 2.31
C LEU A 130 -13.02 11.03 3.55
N ALA A 131 -12.03 10.16 3.47
CA ALA A 131 -11.10 9.92 4.57
C ALA A 131 -10.31 11.18 4.95
N VAL A 132 -9.82 11.94 3.97
CA VAL A 132 -9.11 13.21 4.22
C VAL A 132 -10.04 14.22 4.90
N ARG A 133 -11.28 14.34 4.46
CA ARG A 133 -12.27 15.22 5.10
C ARG A 133 -12.54 14.86 6.55
N GLU A 134 -12.61 13.56 6.88
CA GLU A 134 -12.78 13.10 8.25
C GLU A 134 -11.56 13.41 9.13
N LEU A 135 -10.35 13.26 8.59
CA LEU A 135 -9.11 13.64 9.30
C LEU A 135 -9.08 15.15 9.60
N ILE A 136 -9.43 16.01 8.63
CA ILE A 136 -9.50 17.46 8.82
C ILE A 136 -10.49 17.84 9.93
N LYS A 137 -11.69 17.24 9.92
CA LYS A 137 -12.68 17.46 10.99
C LYS A 137 -12.17 17.02 12.35
N GLY A 138 -11.47 15.88 12.42
CA GLY A 138 -10.84 15.39 13.64
C GLY A 138 -9.83 16.39 14.21
N ASP A 139 -8.96 16.91 13.35
CA ASP A 139 -7.92 17.88 13.73
C ASP A 139 -8.50 19.23 14.21
N GLN A 140 -9.66 19.65 13.68
CA GLN A 140 -10.33 20.87 14.10
C GLN A 140 -11.02 20.78 15.46
N ASN A 141 -11.27 19.55 15.95
CA ASN A 141 -11.96 19.27 17.21
C ASN A 141 -11.02 18.77 18.33
N ALA A 142 -9.72 18.67 18.05
CA ALA A 142 -8.69 18.23 18.99
C ALA A 142 -8.01 19.42 19.68
#